data_a80f507ac92a2117def7674260e74797
#
_entry.id   a80f507ac92a2117def7674260e74797
#
_cell.length_a   1.000
_cell.length_b   1.000
_cell.length_c   1.000
_cell.angle_alpha   90.00
_cell.angle_beta   90.00
_cell.angle_gamma   90.00
#
_symmetry.space_group_name_H-M   'P 1'
#
loop_
_entity.id
_entity.type
_entity.pdbx_description
1 polymer ?
#
loop_
_entity_poly.entity_id
_entity_poly.type
_entity_poly.pdbx_seq_one_letter_code
_entity_poly.pdbx_strand_id
1 'polypeptide(L)'
;MNYFFEAVKYRNESLFYFSVVCLVLAVVFLLLTKISKVQLLGVSIWNKPFKFALSIGIYSISMAWYCYYLPSFNTTIFNWTIIILFGFEIIYIAIQALRGQRSHYNLSTKLTATLFQLMGLAAVIVTLYTAYVAVLFFMNDFQYLPLPYLWGIRFGIIIFVIFSFEGALMGSRMSHSVGGEDGSNGIPVLNWSRKNGDLRIAHFIGMHALQVLPFLAYYLLKNTTAIIIVSAFYGLLALYTLIQALSGKPFHKL
;
A
#
# COMPACT_ATOMS: atom_id res chain seq x y z
N MET A 1 5.60 20.93 -12.23
CA MET A 1 5.05 20.33 -11.00
C MET A 1 3.62 20.76 -10.74
N ASN A 2 3.26 22.03 -10.93
CA ASN A 2 1.90 22.51 -10.73
C ASN A 2 0.85 21.77 -11.59
N TYR A 3 1.13 21.50 -12.88
CA TYR A 3 0.18 20.84 -13.78
C TYR A 3 -0.28 19.45 -13.31
N PHE A 4 0.60 18.66 -12.69
CA PHE A 4 0.21 17.33 -12.19
C PHE A 4 -0.77 17.43 -11.03
N PHE A 5 -0.47 18.28 -10.04
CA PHE A 5 -1.33 18.47 -8.87
C PHE A 5 -2.69 19.08 -9.25
N GLU A 6 -2.68 20.07 -10.15
CA GLU A 6 -3.93 20.65 -10.69
C GLU A 6 -4.76 19.59 -11.44
N ALA A 7 -4.11 18.74 -12.22
CA ALA A 7 -4.79 17.65 -12.93
C ALA A 7 -5.39 16.61 -11.97
N VAL A 8 -4.68 16.22 -10.90
CA VAL A 8 -5.22 15.29 -9.88
C VAL A 8 -6.38 15.93 -9.14
N LYS A 9 -6.26 17.20 -8.73
CA LYS A 9 -7.33 17.96 -8.07
C LYS A 9 -8.57 18.04 -8.96
N TYR A 10 -8.41 18.39 -10.24
CA TYR A 10 -9.51 18.44 -11.19
C TYR A 10 -10.21 17.10 -11.35
N ARG A 11 -9.45 16.00 -11.38
CA ARG A 11 -9.98 14.64 -11.57
C ARG A 11 -10.73 14.13 -10.34
N ASN A 12 -10.23 14.42 -9.14
CA ASN A 12 -10.84 13.94 -7.89
C ASN A 12 -10.38 14.80 -6.71
N GLU A 13 -11.12 15.85 -6.45
CA GLU A 13 -10.77 16.85 -5.44
C GLU A 13 -10.71 16.25 -4.02
N SER A 14 -11.66 15.38 -3.66
CA SER A 14 -11.73 14.79 -2.30
C SER A 14 -10.51 13.92 -2.00
N LEU A 15 -10.15 13.00 -2.90
CA LEU A 15 -8.96 12.17 -2.72
C LEU A 15 -7.67 12.95 -2.86
N PHE A 16 -7.65 14.03 -3.66
CA PHE A 16 -6.51 14.93 -3.72
C PHE A 16 -6.21 15.55 -2.35
N TYR A 17 -7.21 16.19 -1.72
CA TYR A 17 -6.99 16.80 -0.41
C TYR A 17 -6.67 15.77 0.67
N PHE A 18 -7.34 14.62 0.66
CA PHE A 18 -7.00 13.53 1.58
C PHE A 18 -5.55 13.06 1.41
N SER A 19 -5.10 12.90 0.17
CA SER A 19 -3.71 12.56 -0.15
C SER A 19 -2.73 13.62 0.37
N VAL A 20 -3.02 14.91 0.15
CA VAL A 20 -2.18 16.00 0.66
C VAL A 20 -2.06 15.94 2.18
N VAL A 21 -3.18 15.74 2.88
CA VAL A 21 -3.17 15.55 4.35
C VAL A 21 -2.30 14.37 4.75
N CYS A 22 -2.44 13.23 4.08
CA CYS A 22 -1.63 12.04 4.35
C CYS A 22 -0.12 12.30 4.13
N LEU A 23 0.24 12.99 3.03
CA LEU A 23 1.63 13.32 2.73
C LEU A 23 2.23 14.31 3.73
N VAL A 24 1.46 15.31 4.17
CA VAL A 24 1.87 16.22 5.26
C VAL A 24 2.08 15.44 6.56
N LEU A 25 1.15 14.55 6.93
CA LEU A 25 1.30 13.69 8.10
C LEU A 25 2.53 12.77 7.97
N ALA A 26 2.81 12.25 6.77
CA ALA A 26 4.02 11.46 6.54
C ALA A 26 5.29 12.27 6.84
N VAL A 27 5.37 13.53 6.39
CA VAL A 27 6.50 14.41 6.73
C VAL A 27 6.60 14.64 8.24
N VAL A 28 5.48 14.95 8.91
CA VAL A 28 5.44 15.14 10.37
C VAL A 28 5.91 13.87 11.08
N PHE A 29 5.40 12.70 10.72
CA PHE A 29 5.80 11.43 11.34
C PHE A 29 7.26 11.07 11.05
N LEU A 30 7.78 11.41 9.87
CA LEU A 30 9.19 11.25 9.55
C LEU A 30 10.07 12.10 10.46
N LEU A 31 9.71 13.35 10.72
CA LEU A 31 10.41 14.22 11.66
C LEU A 31 10.37 13.64 13.08
N LEU A 32 9.21 13.13 13.50
CA LEU A 32 9.04 12.48 14.79
C LEU A 32 9.90 11.21 14.94
N THR A 33 10.24 10.52 13.85
CA THR A 33 11.20 9.39 13.92
C THR A 33 12.59 9.81 14.38
N LYS A 34 12.96 11.07 14.19
CA LYS A 34 14.26 11.64 14.57
C LYS A 34 14.26 12.26 15.97
N ILE A 35 13.10 12.79 16.39
CA ILE A 35 12.94 13.50 17.66
C ILE A 35 12.62 12.54 18.80
N SER A 36 11.75 11.56 18.56
CA SER A 36 11.27 10.63 19.58
C SER A 36 12.33 9.57 19.92
N LYS A 37 12.58 9.40 21.20
CA LYS A 37 13.46 8.35 21.73
C LYS A 37 12.73 7.00 21.93
N VAL A 38 11.40 6.99 21.80
CA VAL A 38 10.60 5.79 21.99
C VAL A 38 10.82 4.83 20.82
N GLN A 39 11.25 3.61 21.14
CA GLN A 39 11.46 2.54 20.18
C GLN A 39 10.50 1.39 20.41
N LEU A 40 10.14 0.72 19.35
CA LEU A 40 9.36 -0.51 19.35
C LEU A 40 10.03 -1.52 18.40
N LEU A 41 10.39 -2.69 18.92
CA LEU A 41 11.12 -3.71 18.15
C LEU A 41 12.40 -3.17 17.47
N GLY A 42 13.18 -2.36 18.21
CA GLY A 42 14.47 -1.85 17.75
C GLY A 42 14.44 -0.69 16.75
N VAL A 43 13.25 -0.14 16.46
CA VAL A 43 13.09 1.01 15.56
C VAL A 43 12.19 2.09 16.19
N SER A 44 12.33 3.34 15.69
CA SER A 44 11.44 4.41 16.15
C SER A 44 9.97 4.01 15.96
N ILE A 45 9.16 4.23 17.00
CA ILE A 45 7.74 3.91 16.98
C ILE A 45 6.99 4.67 15.88
N TRP A 46 7.50 5.83 15.45
CA TRP A 46 6.93 6.67 14.41
C TRP A 46 7.20 6.16 12.98
N ASN A 47 8.07 5.16 12.80
CA ASN A 47 8.31 4.56 11.48
C ASN A 47 7.04 3.96 10.87
N LYS A 48 6.15 3.39 11.69
CA LYS A 48 4.92 2.79 11.17
C LYS A 48 3.91 3.84 10.75
N PRO A 49 3.55 4.86 11.57
CA PRO A 49 2.71 5.96 11.14
C PRO A 49 3.23 6.63 9.85
N PHE A 50 4.54 6.89 9.76
CA PHE A 50 5.17 7.45 8.58
C PHE A 50 4.89 6.63 7.31
N LYS A 51 5.17 5.33 7.35
CA LYS A 51 4.99 4.46 6.18
C LYS A 51 3.52 4.36 5.77
N PHE A 52 2.61 4.24 6.73
CA PHE A 52 1.18 4.17 6.45
C PHE A 52 0.66 5.47 5.82
N ALA A 53 0.99 6.62 6.40
CA ALA A 53 0.57 7.91 5.85
C ALA A 53 1.12 8.13 4.42
N LEU A 54 2.40 7.79 4.18
CA LEU A 54 3.01 7.88 2.86
C LEU A 54 2.31 6.95 1.85
N SER A 55 2.12 5.68 2.20
CA SER A 55 1.50 4.69 1.31
C SER A 55 0.05 5.04 0.98
N ILE A 56 -0.74 5.47 1.97
CA ILE A 56 -2.14 5.87 1.78
C ILE A 56 -2.22 7.13 0.91
N GLY A 57 -1.32 8.10 1.10
CA GLY A 57 -1.24 9.29 0.25
C GLY A 57 -0.96 8.94 -1.21
N ILE A 58 0.03 8.09 -1.46
CA ILE A 58 0.39 7.63 -2.82
C ILE A 58 -0.76 6.81 -3.45
N TYR A 59 -1.38 5.90 -2.69
CA TYR A 59 -2.54 5.14 -3.14
C TYR A 59 -3.69 6.08 -3.54
N SER A 60 -4.00 7.07 -2.70
CA SER A 60 -5.11 8.00 -2.94
C SER A 60 -4.90 8.84 -4.21
N ILE A 61 -3.68 9.31 -4.48
CA ILE A 61 -3.34 9.99 -5.75
C ILE A 61 -3.54 9.04 -6.94
N SER A 62 -3.07 7.80 -6.83
CA SER A 62 -3.19 6.82 -7.91
C SER A 62 -4.64 6.52 -8.24
N MET A 63 -5.47 6.29 -7.22
CA MET A 63 -6.90 6.00 -7.41
C MET A 63 -7.69 7.23 -7.86
N ALA A 64 -7.35 8.45 -7.38
CA ALA A 64 -7.91 9.70 -7.89
C ALA A 64 -7.67 9.84 -9.39
N TRP A 65 -6.48 9.43 -9.84
CA TRP A 65 -6.12 9.47 -11.25
C TRP A 65 -6.85 8.43 -12.09
N TYR A 66 -6.96 7.18 -11.62
CA TYR A 66 -7.53 6.08 -12.40
C TYR A 66 -9.05 6.11 -12.43
N CYS A 67 -9.70 6.37 -11.32
CA CYS A 67 -11.17 6.38 -11.25
C CYS A 67 -11.80 7.46 -12.14
N TYR A 68 -11.08 8.52 -12.48
CA TYR A 68 -11.52 9.54 -13.44
C TYR A 68 -11.79 8.98 -14.84
N TYR A 69 -11.10 7.90 -15.22
CA TYR A 69 -11.31 7.29 -16.53
C TYR A 69 -12.56 6.42 -16.60
N LEU A 70 -13.16 6.06 -15.49
CA LEU A 70 -14.28 5.14 -15.44
C LEU A 70 -15.61 5.86 -15.65
N PRO A 71 -16.33 5.58 -16.76
CA PRO A 71 -17.64 6.15 -16.98
C PRO A 71 -18.63 5.61 -15.94
N SER A 72 -19.55 6.46 -15.47
CA SER A 72 -20.63 6.09 -14.53
C SER A 72 -20.17 5.49 -13.19
N PHE A 73 -18.87 5.58 -12.84
CA PHE A 73 -18.37 5.13 -11.55
C PHE A 73 -18.73 6.13 -10.45
N ASN A 74 -19.34 5.67 -9.36
CA ASN A 74 -19.68 6.54 -8.24
C ASN A 74 -18.44 6.87 -7.40
N THR A 75 -17.71 7.88 -7.85
CA THR A 75 -16.49 8.36 -7.17
C THR A 75 -16.78 8.89 -5.77
N THR A 76 -17.97 9.42 -5.50
CA THR A 76 -18.32 9.95 -4.17
C THR A 76 -18.33 8.87 -3.12
N ILE A 77 -19.02 7.75 -3.36
CA ILE A 77 -19.06 6.61 -2.43
C ILE A 77 -17.66 6.04 -2.26
N PHE A 78 -16.94 5.83 -3.36
CA PHE A 78 -15.56 5.35 -3.32
C PHE A 78 -14.67 6.24 -2.46
N ASN A 79 -14.67 7.55 -2.72
CA ASN A 79 -13.83 8.51 -2.02
C ASN A 79 -14.08 8.50 -0.51
N TRP A 80 -15.35 8.57 -0.08
CA TRP A 80 -15.68 8.56 1.33
C TRP A 80 -15.34 7.22 2.00
N THR A 81 -15.50 6.11 1.30
CA THR A 81 -15.06 4.80 1.80
C THR A 81 -13.56 4.82 2.08
N ILE A 82 -12.74 5.28 1.13
CA ILE A 82 -11.29 5.37 1.28
C ILE A 82 -10.91 6.34 2.42
N ILE A 83 -11.50 7.53 2.44
CA ILE A 83 -11.19 8.57 3.44
C ILE A 83 -11.51 8.09 4.85
N ILE A 84 -12.68 7.49 5.06
CA ILE A 84 -13.12 7.03 6.39
C ILE A 84 -12.26 5.86 6.87
N LEU A 85 -12.07 4.84 6.02
CA LEU A 85 -11.37 3.62 6.43
C LEU A 85 -9.87 3.87 6.64
N PHE A 86 -9.21 4.52 5.70
CA PHE A 86 -7.79 4.83 5.85
C PHE A 86 -7.52 5.97 6.84
N GLY A 87 -8.45 6.93 6.97
CA GLY A 87 -8.40 7.94 8.02
C GLY A 87 -8.43 7.30 9.41
N PHE A 88 -9.35 6.34 9.63
CA PHE A 88 -9.39 5.54 10.85
C PHE A 88 -8.04 4.84 11.11
N GLU A 89 -7.46 4.18 10.10
CA GLU A 89 -6.18 3.48 10.25
C GLU A 89 -5.05 4.43 10.66
N ILE A 90 -4.88 5.56 9.95
CA ILE A 90 -3.81 6.53 10.25
C ILE A 90 -3.96 7.09 11.67
N ILE A 91 -5.18 7.48 12.06
CA ILE A 91 -5.48 8.03 13.38
C ILE A 91 -5.17 6.99 14.47
N TYR A 92 -5.65 5.76 14.31
CA TYR A 92 -5.40 4.71 15.29
C TYR A 92 -3.91 4.36 15.42
N ILE A 93 -3.20 4.23 14.29
CA ILE A 93 -1.75 3.96 14.29
C ILE A 93 -0.99 5.09 14.98
N ALA A 94 -1.34 6.35 14.73
CA ALA A 94 -0.72 7.51 15.36
C ALA A 94 -1.00 7.58 16.86
N ILE A 95 -2.24 7.32 17.30
CA ILE A 95 -2.60 7.26 18.73
C ILE A 95 -1.81 6.16 19.43
N GLN A 96 -1.67 4.99 18.84
CA GLN A 96 -0.91 3.91 19.45
C GLN A 96 0.59 4.24 19.53
N ALA A 97 1.14 4.94 18.54
CA ALA A 97 2.50 5.42 18.58
C ALA A 97 2.70 6.46 19.71
N LEU A 98 1.77 7.40 19.89
CA LEU A 98 1.78 8.34 21.04
C LEU A 98 1.74 7.63 22.38
N ARG A 99 1.02 6.51 22.47
CA ARG A 99 0.90 5.70 23.70
C ARG A 99 2.08 4.74 23.93
N GLY A 100 3.05 4.70 23.03
CA GLY A 100 4.17 3.75 23.12
C GLY A 100 3.77 2.29 22.86
N GLN A 101 2.64 2.03 22.16
CA GLN A 101 2.04 0.71 21.99
C GLN A 101 2.02 0.24 20.54
N ARG A 102 1.88 -1.07 20.35
CA ARG A 102 1.64 -1.66 19.02
C ARG A 102 0.24 -1.30 18.52
N SER A 103 0.11 -0.93 17.27
CA SER A 103 -1.20 -0.76 16.60
C SER A 103 -1.73 -2.07 16.01
N HIS A 104 -0.82 -2.94 15.51
CA HIS A 104 -1.17 -4.24 14.95
C HIS A 104 -0.72 -5.35 15.91
N TYR A 105 -1.41 -6.49 15.84
CA TYR A 105 -1.10 -7.66 16.68
C TYR A 105 -1.16 -7.36 18.18
N ASN A 106 -1.93 -6.36 18.57
CA ASN A 106 -2.09 -5.97 19.96
C ASN A 106 -3.37 -6.58 20.54
N LEU A 107 -3.22 -7.69 21.25
CA LEU A 107 -4.32 -8.39 21.92
C LEU A 107 -4.32 -8.13 23.43
N SER A 108 -3.60 -7.12 23.92
CA SER A 108 -3.44 -6.85 25.35
C SER A 108 -4.75 -6.50 26.05
N THR A 109 -5.71 -5.93 25.35
CA THR A 109 -7.06 -5.64 25.85
C THR A 109 -8.11 -6.00 24.79
N LYS A 110 -9.36 -6.20 25.22
CA LYS A 110 -10.49 -6.41 24.28
C LYS A 110 -10.61 -5.25 23.28
N LEU A 111 -10.43 -4.02 23.73
CA LEU A 111 -10.51 -2.84 22.88
C LEU A 111 -9.42 -2.84 21.79
N THR A 112 -8.14 -3.08 22.16
CA THR A 112 -7.05 -3.10 21.19
C THR A 112 -7.18 -4.26 20.19
N ALA A 113 -7.66 -5.42 20.65
CA ALA A 113 -7.96 -6.56 19.80
C ALA A 113 -9.07 -6.24 18.78
N THR A 114 -10.19 -5.64 19.25
CA THR A 114 -11.28 -5.22 18.36
C THR A 114 -10.83 -4.17 17.34
N LEU A 115 -10.07 -3.15 17.76
CA LEU A 115 -9.58 -2.12 16.86
C LEU A 115 -8.60 -2.69 15.83
N PHE A 116 -7.77 -3.66 16.19
CA PHE A 116 -6.91 -4.38 15.23
C PHE A 116 -7.75 -5.18 14.22
N GLN A 117 -8.81 -5.87 14.65
CA GLN A 117 -9.72 -6.57 13.73
C GLN A 117 -10.44 -5.61 12.79
N LEU A 118 -10.90 -4.45 13.29
CA LEU A 118 -11.53 -3.42 12.46
C LEU A 118 -10.57 -2.85 11.40
N MET A 119 -9.28 -2.69 11.73
CA MET A 119 -8.27 -2.31 10.73
C MET A 119 -8.13 -3.39 9.63
N GLY A 120 -8.09 -4.67 10.01
CA GLY A 120 -8.06 -5.77 9.05
C GLY A 120 -9.29 -5.76 8.14
N LEU A 121 -10.49 -5.52 8.70
CA LEU A 121 -11.72 -5.40 7.93
C LEU A 121 -11.69 -4.18 6.99
N ALA A 122 -11.19 -3.04 7.46
CA ALA A 122 -11.02 -1.83 6.65
C ALA A 122 -10.11 -2.08 5.44
N ALA A 123 -8.96 -2.72 5.66
CA ALA A 123 -8.03 -3.09 4.58
C ALA A 123 -8.69 -4.03 3.56
N VAL A 124 -9.46 -5.02 4.02
CA VAL A 124 -10.21 -5.94 3.13
C VAL A 124 -11.25 -5.18 2.31
N ILE A 125 -12.04 -4.29 2.90
CA ILE A 125 -13.06 -3.51 2.19
C ILE A 125 -12.40 -2.63 1.11
N VAL A 126 -11.32 -1.94 1.44
CA VAL A 126 -10.56 -1.13 0.47
C VAL A 126 -10.01 -1.99 -0.66
N THR A 127 -9.44 -3.16 -0.33
CA THR A 127 -8.91 -4.11 -1.34
C THR A 127 -10.01 -4.62 -2.27
N LEU A 128 -11.18 -5.00 -1.73
CA LEU A 128 -12.31 -5.44 -2.54
C LEU A 128 -12.87 -4.32 -3.42
N TYR A 129 -12.91 -3.08 -2.91
CA TYR A 129 -13.34 -1.95 -3.73
C TYR A 129 -12.34 -1.65 -4.85
N THR A 130 -11.03 -1.79 -4.57
CA THR A 130 -9.99 -1.69 -5.59
C THR A 130 -10.08 -2.82 -6.62
N ALA A 131 -10.43 -4.05 -6.19
CA ALA A 131 -10.72 -5.17 -7.09
C ALA A 131 -11.93 -4.88 -7.99
N TYR A 132 -12.97 -4.26 -7.46
CA TYR A 132 -14.11 -3.80 -8.26
C TYR A 132 -13.68 -2.78 -9.32
N VAL A 133 -12.82 -1.82 -8.97
CA VAL A 133 -12.23 -0.89 -9.95
C VAL A 133 -11.44 -1.65 -11.03
N ALA A 134 -10.68 -2.70 -10.67
CA ALA A 134 -10.02 -3.55 -11.67
C ALA A 134 -11.01 -4.17 -12.65
N VAL A 135 -12.12 -4.77 -12.14
CA VAL A 135 -13.17 -5.35 -12.98
C VAL A 135 -13.71 -4.31 -13.95
N LEU A 136 -13.99 -3.09 -13.48
CA LEU A 136 -14.48 -2.02 -14.36
C LEU A 136 -13.48 -1.65 -15.46
N PHE A 137 -12.18 -1.69 -15.19
CA PHE A 137 -11.15 -1.49 -16.22
C PHE A 137 -11.11 -2.59 -17.29
N PHE A 138 -11.60 -3.79 -17.00
CA PHE A 138 -11.73 -4.86 -18.00
C PHE A 138 -13.08 -4.85 -18.73
N MET A 139 -14.14 -4.33 -18.11
CA MET A 139 -15.48 -4.32 -18.68
C MET A 139 -15.76 -3.11 -19.58
N ASN A 140 -15.00 -2.03 -19.46
CA ASN A 140 -15.19 -0.80 -20.21
C ASN A 140 -14.16 -0.65 -21.32
N ASP A 141 -14.57 0.03 -22.41
CA ASP A 141 -13.68 0.42 -23.49
C ASP A 141 -13.13 1.84 -23.27
N PHE A 142 -11.82 2.00 -23.54
CA PHE A 142 -11.09 3.23 -23.31
C PHE A 142 -10.39 3.68 -24.60
N GLN A 143 -11.16 4.13 -25.61
CA GLN A 143 -10.64 4.51 -26.92
C GLN A 143 -9.65 5.68 -26.87
N TYR A 144 -9.72 6.51 -25.82
CA TYR A 144 -8.86 7.68 -25.63
C TYR A 144 -7.59 7.41 -24.79
N LEU A 145 -7.44 6.19 -24.25
CA LEU A 145 -6.21 5.81 -23.53
C LEU A 145 -5.26 5.04 -24.43
N PRO A 146 -3.95 5.38 -24.41
CA PRO A 146 -2.96 4.54 -25.08
C PRO A 146 -3.04 3.10 -24.56
N LEU A 147 -3.13 2.14 -25.46
CA LEU A 147 -3.30 0.72 -25.10
C LEU A 147 -2.23 0.18 -24.13
N PRO A 148 -0.92 0.51 -24.29
CA PRO A 148 0.07 0.13 -23.31
C PRO A 148 -0.22 0.67 -21.90
N TYR A 149 -0.66 1.93 -21.79
CA TYR A 149 -0.98 2.56 -20.52
C TYR A 149 -2.19 1.90 -19.85
N LEU A 150 -3.23 1.58 -20.62
CA LEU A 150 -4.39 0.84 -20.14
C LEU A 150 -4.00 -0.53 -19.57
N TRP A 151 -3.13 -1.28 -20.26
CA TRP A 151 -2.63 -2.55 -19.74
C TRP A 151 -1.74 -2.38 -18.50
N GLY A 152 -0.96 -1.31 -18.42
CA GLY A 152 -0.22 -0.94 -17.22
C GLY A 152 -1.13 -0.73 -16.01
N ILE A 153 -2.26 -0.01 -16.18
CA ILE A 153 -3.27 0.19 -15.12
C ILE A 153 -3.91 -1.16 -14.74
N ARG A 154 -4.36 -1.95 -15.72
CA ARG A 154 -5.02 -3.25 -15.49
C ARG A 154 -4.13 -4.18 -14.66
N PHE A 155 -2.90 -4.42 -15.09
CA PHE A 155 -1.97 -5.28 -14.36
C PHE A 155 -1.54 -4.68 -13.02
N GLY A 156 -1.34 -3.36 -12.98
CA GLY A 156 -1.00 -2.65 -11.74
C GLY A 156 -2.04 -2.87 -10.65
N ILE A 157 -3.33 -2.72 -10.98
CA ILE A 157 -4.42 -2.93 -10.02
C ILE A 157 -4.55 -4.41 -9.64
N ILE A 158 -4.47 -5.35 -10.60
CA ILE A 158 -4.57 -6.79 -10.30
C ILE A 158 -3.47 -7.23 -9.34
N ILE A 159 -2.22 -6.90 -9.63
CA ILE A 159 -1.08 -7.28 -8.78
C ILE A 159 -1.21 -6.61 -7.41
N PHE A 160 -1.60 -5.33 -7.35
CA PHE A 160 -1.92 -4.65 -6.09
C PHE A 160 -2.93 -5.43 -5.26
N VAL A 161 -4.07 -5.82 -5.85
CA VAL A 161 -5.14 -6.56 -5.15
C VAL A 161 -4.64 -7.90 -4.61
N ILE A 162 -3.95 -8.68 -5.43
CA ILE A 162 -3.40 -9.99 -5.03
C ILE A 162 -2.49 -9.83 -3.81
N PHE A 163 -1.53 -8.90 -3.86
CA PHE A 163 -0.56 -8.71 -2.79
C PHE A 163 -1.08 -7.89 -1.60
N SER A 164 -2.21 -7.19 -1.75
CA SER A 164 -2.91 -6.60 -0.60
C SER A 164 -3.46 -7.68 0.34
N PHE A 165 -3.97 -8.79 -0.21
CA PHE A 165 -4.43 -9.93 0.60
C PHE A 165 -3.31 -10.65 1.37
N GLU A 166 -2.05 -10.45 1.02
CA GLU A 166 -0.92 -10.92 1.83
C GLU A 166 -0.91 -10.26 3.23
N GLY A 167 -1.46 -9.06 3.37
CA GLY A 167 -1.70 -8.45 4.67
C GLY A 167 -2.57 -9.31 5.59
N ALA A 168 -3.58 -10.00 5.05
CA ALA A 168 -4.40 -10.96 5.79
C ALA A 168 -3.59 -12.19 6.23
N LEU A 169 -2.65 -12.66 5.41
CA LEU A 169 -1.73 -13.73 5.79
C LEU A 169 -0.83 -13.30 6.96
N MET A 170 -0.28 -12.09 6.94
CA MET A 170 0.47 -11.53 8.07
C MET A 170 -0.42 -11.39 9.32
N GLY A 171 -1.67 -10.96 9.15
CA GLY A 171 -2.66 -10.84 10.22
C GLY A 171 -2.98 -12.18 10.88
N SER A 172 -3.22 -13.22 10.10
CA SER A 172 -3.52 -14.57 10.60
C SER A 172 -2.33 -15.20 11.34
N ARG A 173 -1.12 -14.88 10.92
CA ARG A 173 0.12 -15.33 11.58
C ARG A 173 0.50 -14.48 12.80
N MET A 174 -0.14 -13.34 13.01
CA MET A 174 0.22 -12.35 14.04
C MET A 174 1.69 -11.88 13.95
N SER A 175 2.31 -12.03 12.80
CA SER A 175 3.72 -11.74 12.53
C SER A 175 3.96 -11.50 11.05
N HIS A 176 4.94 -10.66 10.73
CA HIS A 176 5.44 -10.49 9.37
C HIS A 176 6.72 -11.29 9.08
N SER A 177 7.36 -11.86 10.12
CA SER A 177 8.55 -12.70 9.96
C SER A 177 8.19 -14.18 9.89
N VAL A 178 8.97 -14.96 9.13
CA VAL A 178 8.84 -16.41 8.99
C VAL A 178 10.20 -17.06 9.31
N GLY A 179 10.19 -18.00 10.24
CA GLY A 179 11.41 -18.68 10.72
C GLY A 179 12.10 -17.99 11.90
N GLY A 180 11.49 -16.94 12.47
CA GLY A 180 11.98 -16.25 13.67
C GLY A 180 11.03 -15.15 14.11
N GLU A 181 11.34 -14.52 15.24
CA GLU A 181 10.53 -13.46 15.83
C GLU A 181 10.65 -12.12 15.09
N ASP A 182 9.59 -11.31 15.17
CA ASP A 182 9.60 -9.93 14.70
C ASP A 182 10.55 -9.09 15.58
N GLY A 183 11.25 -8.12 14.94
CA GLY A 183 12.13 -7.20 15.68
C GLY A 183 13.63 -7.51 15.56
N SER A 184 14.01 -8.50 14.74
CA SER A 184 15.43 -8.66 14.38
C SER A 184 15.96 -7.44 13.63
N ASN A 185 17.27 -7.15 13.74
CA ASN A 185 17.91 -6.05 13.00
C ASN A 185 17.62 -6.16 11.51
N GLY A 186 16.95 -5.12 10.98
CA GLY A 186 16.52 -5.04 9.60
C GLY A 186 17.35 -4.08 8.76
N ILE A 187 16.96 -3.95 7.49
CA ILE A 187 17.52 -2.96 6.57
C ILE A 187 17.14 -1.55 7.03
N PRO A 188 18.04 -0.55 6.98
CA PRO A 188 17.70 0.82 7.36
C PRO A 188 16.43 1.32 6.67
N VAL A 189 15.61 2.10 7.36
CA VAL A 189 14.34 2.68 6.93
C VAL A 189 13.23 1.65 6.74
N LEU A 190 13.43 0.59 5.95
CA LEU A 190 12.42 -0.42 5.64
C LEU A 190 12.24 -1.40 6.80
N ASN A 191 13.28 -1.65 7.55
CA ASN A 191 13.32 -2.61 8.66
C ASN A 191 12.91 -4.03 8.25
N TRP A 192 13.25 -4.43 7.01
CA TRP A 192 13.06 -5.80 6.55
C TRP A 192 14.11 -6.71 7.19
N SER A 193 13.68 -7.89 7.62
CA SER A 193 14.55 -8.84 8.30
C SER A 193 15.73 -9.26 7.42
N ARG A 194 16.93 -9.29 8.02
CA ARG A 194 18.16 -9.79 7.39
C ARG A 194 18.44 -11.25 7.73
N LYS A 195 17.68 -11.83 8.67
CA LYS A 195 17.92 -13.18 9.19
C LYS A 195 16.83 -14.15 8.78
N ASN A 196 15.59 -13.70 8.74
CA ASN A 196 14.40 -14.52 8.55
C ASN A 196 13.65 -14.10 7.28
N GLY A 197 12.73 -14.92 6.81
CA GLY A 197 11.78 -14.53 5.79
C GLY A 197 10.95 -13.34 6.25
N ASP A 198 10.65 -12.40 5.35
CA ASP A 198 9.89 -11.19 5.66
C ASP A 198 8.80 -10.96 4.61
N LEU A 199 7.55 -11.22 4.99
CA LEU A 199 6.38 -11.11 4.13
C LEU A 199 6.14 -9.69 3.62
N ARG A 200 6.59 -8.66 4.37
CA ARG A 200 6.44 -7.26 3.96
C ARG A 200 7.12 -6.92 2.64
N ILE A 201 8.12 -7.70 2.21
CA ILE A 201 8.86 -7.46 0.96
C ILE A 201 7.95 -7.71 -0.24
N ALA A 202 7.31 -8.87 -0.29
CA ALA A 202 6.38 -9.22 -1.36
C ALA A 202 5.16 -8.29 -1.35
N HIS A 203 4.60 -8.02 -0.17
CA HIS A 203 3.52 -7.06 0.01
C HIS A 203 3.88 -5.68 -0.55
N PHE A 204 5.06 -5.16 -0.20
CA PHE A 204 5.54 -3.87 -0.70
C PHE A 204 5.71 -3.87 -2.23
N ILE A 205 6.43 -4.85 -2.77
CA ILE A 205 6.64 -4.94 -4.23
C ILE A 205 5.30 -5.04 -4.94
N GLY A 206 4.43 -5.95 -4.52
CA GLY A 206 3.14 -6.18 -5.16
C GLY A 206 2.22 -4.96 -5.11
N MET A 207 2.11 -4.29 -3.96
CA MET A 207 1.28 -3.10 -3.84
C MET A 207 1.79 -1.93 -4.70
N HIS A 208 3.10 -1.79 -4.88
CA HIS A 208 3.64 -0.73 -5.73
C HIS A 208 3.49 -0.98 -7.23
N ALA A 209 3.03 -2.16 -7.66
CA ALA A 209 2.64 -2.40 -9.05
C ALA A 209 1.62 -1.35 -9.55
N LEU A 210 0.74 -0.89 -8.65
CA LEU A 210 -0.27 0.14 -8.91
C LEU A 210 0.32 1.43 -9.48
N GLN A 211 1.54 1.80 -9.08
CA GLN A 211 2.24 3.00 -9.55
C GLN A 211 3.25 2.67 -10.63
N VAL A 212 4.05 1.63 -10.41
CA VAL A 212 5.21 1.31 -11.24
C VAL A 212 4.81 0.91 -12.66
N LEU A 213 3.81 0.02 -12.82
CA LEU A 213 3.45 -0.48 -14.14
C LEU A 213 2.80 0.58 -15.03
N PRO A 214 1.85 1.40 -14.57
CA PRO A 214 1.32 2.49 -15.39
C PRO A 214 2.38 3.55 -15.72
N PHE A 215 3.28 3.86 -14.78
CA PHE A 215 4.38 4.78 -15.01
C PHE A 215 5.33 4.27 -16.12
N LEU A 216 5.75 3.01 -16.04
CA LEU A 216 6.58 2.37 -17.06
C LEU A 216 5.89 2.35 -18.42
N ALA A 217 4.59 2.03 -18.46
CA ALA A 217 3.81 1.98 -19.68
C ALA A 217 3.68 3.34 -20.37
N TYR A 218 3.48 4.40 -19.56
CA TYR A 218 3.25 5.74 -20.10
C TYR A 218 4.55 6.41 -20.57
N TYR A 219 5.61 6.31 -19.79
CA TYR A 219 6.83 7.08 -20.05
C TYR A 219 7.92 6.31 -20.82
N LEU A 220 8.04 5.00 -20.61
CA LEU A 220 9.20 4.25 -21.07
C LEU A 220 8.86 3.21 -22.16
N LEU A 221 7.92 2.32 -21.90
CA LEU A 221 7.75 1.15 -22.76
C LEU A 221 6.94 1.43 -24.04
N LYS A 222 5.86 2.21 -23.93
CA LYS A 222 5.00 2.64 -25.05
C LYS A 222 4.58 1.52 -26.03
N ASN A 223 4.70 0.26 -25.62
CA ASN A 223 4.41 -0.95 -26.39
C ASN A 223 3.63 -1.95 -25.54
N THR A 224 2.53 -2.46 -26.06
CA THR A 224 1.61 -3.33 -25.34
C THR A 224 2.26 -4.67 -24.97
N THR A 225 2.98 -5.29 -25.89
CA THR A 225 3.66 -6.56 -25.62
C THR A 225 4.74 -6.39 -24.55
N ALA A 226 5.51 -5.30 -24.62
CA ALA A 226 6.53 -5.00 -23.64
C ALA A 226 5.94 -4.82 -22.21
N ILE A 227 4.84 -4.08 -22.07
CA ILE A 227 4.23 -3.89 -20.75
C ILE A 227 3.62 -5.18 -20.20
N ILE A 228 3.04 -6.04 -21.05
CA ILE A 228 2.54 -7.36 -20.63
C ILE A 228 3.69 -8.21 -20.09
N ILE A 229 4.79 -8.30 -20.82
CA ILE A 229 5.98 -9.06 -20.41
C ILE A 229 6.54 -8.51 -19.08
N VAL A 230 6.73 -7.19 -19.00
CA VAL A 230 7.26 -6.55 -17.77
C VAL A 230 6.32 -6.73 -16.60
N SER A 231 5.00 -6.67 -16.81
CA SER A 231 4.02 -6.92 -15.74
C SER A 231 4.05 -8.37 -15.25
N ALA A 232 4.23 -9.33 -16.16
CA ALA A 232 4.40 -10.74 -15.79
C ALA A 232 5.68 -10.94 -14.95
N PHE A 233 6.81 -10.38 -15.39
CA PHE A 233 8.06 -10.43 -14.61
C PHE A 233 7.92 -9.73 -13.25
N TYR A 234 7.24 -8.60 -13.17
CA TYR A 234 7.00 -7.89 -11.92
C TYR A 234 6.17 -8.74 -10.95
N GLY A 235 5.09 -9.34 -11.44
CA GLY A 235 4.26 -10.25 -10.65
C GLY A 235 5.03 -11.50 -10.19
N LEU A 236 5.86 -12.09 -11.07
CA LEU A 236 6.72 -13.23 -10.72
C LEU A 236 7.79 -12.84 -9.69
N LEU A 237 8.36 -11.63 -9.76
CA LEU A 237 9.29 -11.14 -8.75
C LEU A 237 8.60 -11.02 -7.38
N ALA A 238 7.40 -10.44 -7.32
CA ALA A 238 6.63 -10.35 -6.09
C ALA A 238 6.30 -11.75 -5.54
N LEU A 239 5.88 -12.68 -6.40
CA LEU A 239 5.61 -14.07 -6.02
C LEU A 239 6.88 -14.79 -5.53
N TYR A 240 8.01 -14.60 -6.21
CA TYR A 240 9.30 -15.15 -5.78
C TYR A 240 9.67 -14.69 -4.37
N THR A 241 9.53 -13.39 -4.09
CA THR A 241 9.84 -12.83 -2.75
C THR A 241 8.87 -13.36 -1.69
N LEU A 242 7.60 -13.63 -2.05
CA LEU A 242 6.64 -14.27 -1.16
C LEU A 242 7.05 -15.71 -0.82
N ILE A 243 7.37 -16.53 -1.83
CA ILE A 243 7.79 -17.92 -1.63
C ILE A 243 9.09 -17.98 -0.81
N GLN A 244 10.04 -17.09 -1.10
CA GLN A 244 11.28 -16.98 -0.34
C GLN A 244 11.01 -16.63 1.13
N ALA A 245 10.14 -15.64 1.40
CA ALA A 245 9.75 -15.28 2.75
C ALA A 245 9.07 -16.43 3.49
N LEU A 246 8.12 -17.12 2.84
CA LEU A 246 7.43 -18.28 3.41
C LEU A 246 8.37 -19.45 3.71
N SER A 247 9.49 -19.56 2.98
CA SER A 247 10.55 -20.54 3.26
C SER A 247 11.46 -20.14 4.43
N GLY A 248 11.18 -19.04 5.12
CA GLY A 248 11.99 -18.53 6.24
C GLY A 248 13.33 -17.93 5.83
N LYS A 249 13.57 -17.72 4.52
CA LYS A 249 14.83 -17.23 3.99
C LYS A 249 14.81 -15.71 3.85
N PRO A 250 15.85 -14.98 4.33
CA PRO A 250 15.95 -13.55 4.13
C PRO A 250 16.13 -13.21 2.64
N PHE A 251 15.63 -12.05 2.25
CA PHE A 251 15.77 -11.57 0.87
C PHE A 251 17.23 -11.30 0.50
N HIS A 252 18.00 -10.82 1.46
CA HIS A 252 19.43 -10.57 1.29
C HIS A 252 20.18 -11.09 2.51
N LYS A 253 21.07 -12.08 2.28
CA LYS A 253 22.06 -12.49 3.27
C LYS A 253 23.22 -11.49 3.22
N LEU A 254 23.40 -10.74 4.26
CA LEU A 254 24.64 -10.03 4.54
C LEU A 254 25.52 -10.88 5.43
#